data_ba0cfac1cb899847e4e52d26f22ede59
#
_entry.id   ba0cfac1cb899847e4e52d26f22ede59
#
_cell.length_a   1.000
_cell.length_b   1.000
_cell.length_c   1.000
_cell.angle_alpha   90.00
_cell.angle_beta   90.00
_cell.angle_gamma   90.00
#
_symmetry.space_group_name_H-M   'P 1'
#
loop_
_entity.id
_entity.type
_entity.pdbx_description
1 polymer ?
#
loop_
_entity_poly.entity_id
_entity_poly.type
_entity_poly.pdbx_seq_one_letter_code
_entity_poly.pdbx_strand_id
1 'polypeptide(L)'
;MASKAAIGEQNYTIHRRNNDMKKNYDIAAFIWPAYTGDEPRARIFWPEGYGEWQTVKAAGPKFPGHEWPRKPLWGYQNEADPKVMHDQIEAAVSHGVNVFIYDWYWFDNRPFLENCLNDGFLKADNRDKMKFYLMWANHDANNYWNIDLSDDFGNTVIWNGAVSREVFETVVDRVIKKYFSEPNYYKIDGCPVFMIYDVNNLLRGL
;
A
#
# COMPACT_ATOMS: atom_id res chain seq x y z
N MET A 1 -19.42 -75.62 1.83
CA MET A 1 -19.55 -74.85 3.09
C MET A 1 -18.38 -73.89 3.19
N ALA A 2 -18.63 -72.63 2.92
CA ALA A 2 -17.60 -71.60 2.93
C ALA A 2 -17.79 -70.70 4.15
N SER A 3 -16.77 -70.63 5.00
CA SER A 3 -16.76 -69.79 6.20
C SER A 3 -16.50 -68.33 5.80
N LYS A 4 -17.39 -67.42 6.18
CA LYS A 4 -17.19 -65.97 6.11
C LYS A 4 -16.36 -65.50 7.30
N ALA A 5 -15.16 -64.99 7.03
CA ALA A 5 -14.39 -64.29 8.04
C ALA A 5 -14.94 -62.83 8.16
N ALA A 6 -15.31 -62.47 9.39
CA ALA A 6 -15.73 -61.08 9.70
C ALA A 6 -14.48 -60.21 9.85
N ILE A 7 -14.39 -59.15 9.02
CA ILE A 7 -13.40 -58.11 9.17
C ILE A 7 -13.95 -57.08 10.14
N GLY A 8 -13.30 -56.97 11.30
CA GLY A 8 -13.67 -56.00 12.34
C GLY A 8 -13.32 -54.57 11.86
N GLU A 9 -14.32 -53.68 11.81
CA GLU A 9 -14.14 -52.25 11.68
C GLU A 9 -13.50 -51.69 12.96
N GLN A 10 -12.22 -51.33 12.83
CA GLN A 10 -11.58 -50.48 13.86
C GLN A 10 -11.95 -49.02 13.62
N ASN A 11 -12.87 -48.50 14.45
CA ASN A 11 -13.19 -47.09 14.54
C ASN A 11 -11.98 -46.32 15.10
N TYR A 12 -11.18 -45.72 14.21
CA TYR A 12 -10.18 -44.73 14.59
C TYR A 12 -10.87 -43.43 14.95
N THR A 13 -11.13 -43.21 16.23
CA THR A 13 -11.53 -41.91 16.74
C THR A 13 -10.31 -40.99 16.74
N ILE A 14 -10.22 -40.13 15.71
CA ILE A 14 -9.23 -39.06 15.68
C ILE A 14 -9.65 -38.04 16.75
N HIS A 15 -9.02 -38.10 17.92
CA HIS A 15 -9.07 -37.01 18.86
C HIS A 15 -8.35 -35.80 18.29
N ARG A 16 -9.07 -34.93 17.57
CA ARG A 16 -8.59 -33.58 17.29
C ARG A 16 -8.41 -32.88 18.64
N ARG A 17 -7.16 -32.74 19.06
CA ARG A 17 -6.81 -31.81 20.13
C ARG A 17 -7.09 -30.41 19.60
N ASN A 18 -8.29 -29.88 19.89
CA ASN A 18 -8.59 -28.45 19.72
C ASN A 18 -7.85 -27.65 20.80
N ASN A 19 -6.55 -27.51 20.62
CA ASN A 19 -5.71 -26.48 21.23
C ASN A 19 -5.20 -25.59 20.12
N ASP A 20 -6.10 -25.17 19.22
CA ASP A 20 -5.87 -24.02 18.36
C ASP A 20 -5.99 -22.77 19.23
N MET A 21 -4.90 -22.39 19.89
CA MET A 21 -4.69 -20.97 20.16
C MET A 21 -4.79 -20.31 18.79
N LYS A 22 -5.88 -19.59 18.53
CA LYS A 22 -5.99 -18.73 17.33
C LYS A 22 -4.76 -17.84 17.35
N LYS A 23 -3.75 -18.18 16.55
CA LYS A 23 -2.64 -17.26 16.31
C LYS A 23 -3.25 -16.09 15.56
N ASN A 24 -3.39 -14.96 16.23
CA ASN A 24 -3.76 -13.73 15.58
C ASN A 24 -2.55 -13.28 14.78
N TYR A 25 -2.64 -13.41 13.47
CA TYR A 25 -1.65 -12.85 12.57
C TYR A 25 -2.10 -11.44 12.19
N ASP A 26 -1.14 -10.52 12.11
CA ASP A 26 -1.35 -9.27 11.40
C ASP A 26 -1.01 -9.53 9.92
N ILE A 27 -1.99 -9.29 9.05
CA ILE A 27 -1.85 -9.42 7.60
C ILE A 27 -1.85 -8.02 7.03
N ALA A 28 -0.71 -7.64 6.44
CA ALA A 28 -0.50 -6.30 5.92
C ALA A 28 -0.56 -6.26 4.39
N ALA A 29 -1.15 -5.20 3.84
CA ALA A 29 -1.16 -4.91 2.42
C ALA A 29 -0.53 -3.55 2.15
N PHE A 30 0.28 -3.46 1.08
CA PHE A 30 0.81 -2.20 0.60
C PHE A 30 -0.29 -1.36 -0.06
N ILE A 31 -0.24 -0.05 0.17
CA ILE A 31 -1.08 0.94 -0.47
C ILE A 31 -0.19 1.86 -1.32
N TRP A 32 -0.40 1.81 -2.62
CA TRP A 32 0.16 2.74 -3.58
C TRP A 32 -0.73 3.99 -3.65
N PRO A 33 -0.29 5.16 -3.19
CA PRO A 33 -1.20 6.29 -2.92
C PRO A 33 -1.41 7.24 -4.10
N ALA A 34 -1.27 6.78 -5.35
CA ALA A 34 -1.30 7.64 -6.53
C ALA A 34 -2.67 7.80 -7.19
N TYR A 35 -3.71 7.14 -6.68
CA TYR A 35 -5.07 7.18 -7.24
C TYR A 35 -5.95 8.25 -6.56
N THR A 36 -5.39 9.44 -6.35
CA THR A 36 -5.97 10.47 -5.48
C THR A 36 -6.58 11.67 -6.20
N GLY A 37 -6.79 11.60 -7.50
CA GLY A 37 -7.26 12.75 -8.24
C GLY A 37 -6.19 13.84 -8.38
N ASP A 38 -6.57 15.11 -8.23
CA ASP A 38 -5.66 16.22 -8.48
C ASP A 38 -4.76 16.52 -7.28
N GLU A 39 -3.51 16.10 -7.39
CA GLU A 39 -2.40 16.53 -6.54
C GLU A 39 -1.44 17.34 -7.42
N PRO A 40 -1.27 18.65 -7.16
CA PRO A 40 -0.59 19.54 -8.11
C PRO A 40 0.83 19.12 -8.50
N ARG A 41 1.61 18.52 -7.58
CA ARG A 41 2.95 18.04 -7.88
C ARG A 41 2.95 16.76 -8.72
N ALA A 42 1.89 15.94 -8.58
CA ALA A 42 1.75 14.71 -9.35
C ALA A 42 1.49 14.97 -10.84
N ARG A 43 1.08 16.20 -11.21
CA ARG A 43 0.86 16.57 -12.62
C ARG A 43 2.12 16.52 -13.49
N ILE A 44 3.32 16.47 -12.92
CA ILE A 44 4.53 16.20 -13.67
C ILE A 44 4.54 14.77 -14.25
N PHE A 45 3.85 13.85 -13.58
CA PHE A 45 3.74 12.45 -14.00
C PHE A 45 2.38 12.19 -14.66
N TRP A 46 1.31 12.81 -14.14
CA TRP A 46 -0.08 12.60 -14.56
C TRP A 46 -0.78 13.95 -14.79
N PRO A 47 -0.50 14.62 -15.92
CA PRO A 47 -0.95 16.00 -16.17
C PRO A 47 -2.46 16.19 -16.22
N GLU A 48 -3.25 15.13 -16.48
CA GLU A 48 -4.72 15.21 -16.53
C GLU A 48 -5.37 15.40 -15.14
N GLY A 49 -4.63 15.23 -14.03
CA GLY A 49 -5.13 15.44 -12.68
C GLY A 49 -5.96 14.29 -12.11
N TYR A 50 -5.80 13.08 -12.65
CA TYR A 50 -6.43 11.86 -12.15
C TYR A 50 -5.48 10.94 -11.38
N GLY A 51 -4.28 11.42 -11.09
CA GLY A 51 -3.21 10.56 -10.60
C GLY A 51 -2.92 9.43 -11.59
N GLU A 52 -2.46 8.30 -11.12
CA GLU A 52 -2.09 7.17 -11.97
C GLU A 52 -3.26 6.53 -12.74
N TRP A 53 -4.51 6.86 -12.43
CA TRP A 53 -5.63 6.47 -13.28
C TRP A 53 -5.45 6.92 -14.73
N GLN A 54 -4.71 8.00 -14.99
CA GLN A 54 -4.35 8.43 -16.34
C GLN A 54 -3.62 7.31 -17.09
N THR A 55 -2.58 6.72 -16.47
CA THR A 55 -1.82 5.60 -17.04
C THR A 55 -2.70 4.37 -17.29
N VAL A 56 -3.55 4.02 -16.32
CA VAL A 56 -4.46 2.87 -16.45
C VAL A 56 -5.46 3.07 -17.59
N LYS A 57 -6.02 4.28 -17.73
CA LYS A 57 -6.98 4.60 -18.80
C LYS A 57 -6.34 4.63 -20.18
N ALA A 58 -5.08 5.07 -20.28
CA ALA A 58 -4.34 5.17 -21.54
C ALA A 58 -3.79 3.81 -22.03
N ALA A 59 -3.80 2.78 -21.16
CA ALA A 59 -3.28 1.46 -21.53
C ALA A 59 -4.05 0.86 -22.69
N GLY A 60 -3.34 0.18 -23.60
CA GLY A 60 -3.87 -0.47 -24.79
C GLY A 60 -3.52 -1.95 -24.86
N PRO A 61 -4.19 -2.72 -25.77
CA PRO A 61 -3.85 -4.10 -26.03
C PRO A 61 -2.38 -4.26 -26.47
N LYS A 62 -1.68 -5.25 -25.92
CA LYS A 62 -0.27 -5.53 -26.24
C LYS A 62 -0.10 -6.62 -27.31
N PHE A 63 -1.17 -7.40 -27.60
CA PHE A 63 -1.20 -8.45 -28.62
C PHE A 63 -2.64 -8.72 -29.06
N PRO A 64 -2.88 -9.38 -30.21
CA PRO A 64 -4.23 -9.76 -30.66
C PRO A 64 -4.94 -10.64 -29.62
N GLY A 65 -6.17 -10.27 -29.26
CA GLY A 65 -6.94 -10.98 -28.23
C GLY A 65 -6.64 -10.57 -26.78
N HIS A 66 -5.74 -9.61 -26.54
CA HIS A 66 -5.54 -9.05 -25.21
C HIS A 66 -6.70 -8.13 -24.83
N GLU A 67 -7.50 -8.53 -23.86
CA GLU A 67 -8.62 -7.74 -23.33
C GLU A 67 -8.12 -6.62 -22.42
N TRP A 68 -7.65 -5.53 -23.02
CA TRP A 68 -7.11 -4.36 -22.32
C TRP A 68 -7.63 -3.06 -22.99
N PRO A 69 -7.83 -1.95 -22.28
CA PRO A 69 -7.71 -1.78 -20.83
C PRO A 69 -8.89 -2.40 -20.06
N ARG A 70 -8.58 -3.00 -18.91
CA ARG A 70 -9.62 -3.43 -17.97
C ARG A 70 -10.11 -2.23 -17.18
N LYS A 71 -11.43 -2.16 -16.98
CA LYS A 71 -12.03 -1.16 -16.09
C LYS A 71 -12.07 -1.72 -14.68
N PRO A 72 -11.67 -0.93 -13.66
CA PRO A 72 -11.84 -1.34 -12.27
C PRO A 72 -13.31 -1.62 -11.95
N LEU A 73 -13.58 -2.66 -11.15
CA LEU A 73 -14.94 -3.06 -10.77
C LEU A 73 -15.68 -1.91 -10.06
N TRP A 74 -14.98 -1.15 -9.23
CA TRP A 74 -15.53 0.00 -8.50
C TRP A 74 -15.36 1.33 -9.24
N GLY A 75 -14.93 1.29 -10.49
CA GLY A 75 -14.61 2.49 -11.25
C GLY A 75 -13.25 3.10 -10.86
N TYR A 76 -12.99 4.26 -11.43
CA TYR A 76 -11.76 5.04 -11.19
C TYR A 76 -11.96 5.94 -9.96
N GLN A 77 -11.86 5.33 -8.78
CA GLN A 77 -12.14 6.02 -7.52
C GLN A 77 -11.00 6.96 -7.13
N ASN A 78 -11.37 8.05 -6.41
CA ASN A 78 -10.41 8.95 -5.79
C ASN A 78 -10.14 8.50 -4.35
N GLU A 79 -8.96 7.94 -4.08
CA GLU A 79 -8.57 7.45 -2.76
C GLU A 79 -8.31 8.55 -1.72
N ALA A 80 -8.36 9.83 -2.12
CA ALA A 80 -8.43 10.95 -1.18
C ALA A 80 -9.85 11.21 -0.65
N ASP A 81 -10.88 10.47 -1.14
CA ASP A 81 -12.23 10.54 -0.61
C ASP A 81 -12.39 9.57 0.58
N PRO A 82 -12.78 10.06 1.77
CA PRO A 82 -12.99 9.20 2.94
C PRO A 82 -14.02 8.08 2.72
N LYS A 83 -15.00 8.27 1.84
CA LYS A 83 -16.00 7.23 1.53
C LYS A 83 -15.40 6.10 0.72
N VAL A 84 -14.52 6.43 -0.23
CA VAL A 84 -13.76 5.44 -0.99
C VAL A 84 -12.88 4.61 -0.06
N MET A 85 -12.18 5.27 0.85
CA MET A 85 -11.34 4.58 1.84
C MET A 85 -12.17 3.76 2.83
N HIS A 86 -13.37 4.22 3.20
CA HIS A 86 -14.30 3.40 3.97
C HIS A 86 -14.57 2.06 3.30
N ASP A 87 -14.95 2.08 2.02
CA ASP A 87 -15.28 0.86 1.27
C ASP A 87 -14.05 -0.05 1.12
N GLN A 88 -12.88 0.52 0.89
CA GLN A 88 -11.61 -0.24 0.81
C GLN A 88 -11.25 -0.89 2.16
N ILE A 89 -11.42 -0.19 3.27
CA ILE A 89 -11.22 -0.73 4.62
C ILE A 89 -12.17 -1.90 4.87
N GLU A 90 -13.48 -1.76 4.59
CA GLU A 90 -14.46 -2.84 4.77
C GLU A 90 -14.10 -4.07 3.92
N ALA A 91 -13.72 -3.86 2.66
CA ALA A 91 -13.28 -4.95 1.80
C ALA A 91 -12.02 -5.64 2.34
N ALA A 92 -11.01 -4.89 2.75
CA ALA A 92 -9.77 -5.43 3.29
C ALA A 92 -10.01 -6.24 4.58
N VAL A 93 -10.73 -5.67 5.54
CA VAL A 93 -11.04 -6.30 6.83
C VAL A 93 -11.87 -7.57 6.63
N SER A 94 -12.88 -7.55 5.76
CA SER A 94 -13.72 -8.72 5.47
C SER A 94 -12.95 -9.88 4.83
N HIS A 95 -11.78 -9.62 4.27
CA HIS A 95 -10.87 -10.61 3.68
C HIS A 95 -9.61 -10.87 4.53
N GLY A 96 -9.59 -10.40 5.77
CA GLY A 96 -8.55 -10.73 6.76
C GLY A 96 -7.31 -9.84 6.73
N VAL A 97 -7.28 -8.78 5.93
CA VAL A 97 -6.23 -7.76 5.99
C VAL A 97 -6.56 -6.78 7.11
N ASN A 98 -5.62 -6.51 8.01
CA ASN A 98 -5.82 -5.67 9.19
C ASN A 98 -4.76 -4.58 9.38
N VAL A 99 -3.80 -4.48 8.45
CA VAL A 99 -2.77 -3.44 8.44
C VAL A 99 -2.57 -2.93 7.01
N PHE A 100 -2.56 -1.61 6.83
CA PHE A 100 -2.13 -0.97 5.60
C PHE A 100 -0.70 -0.45 5.74
N ILE A 101 0.15 -0.73 4.74
CA ILE A 101 1.50 -0.19 4.59
C ILE A 101 1.44 0.90 3.55
N TYR A 102 1.49 2.15 3.98
CA TYR A 102 1.46 3.27 3.04
C TYR A 102 2.83 3.52 2.46
N ASP A 103 2.95 3.42 1.13
CA ASP A 103 4.08 3.98 0.41
C ASP A 103 4.07 5.49 0.65
N TRP A 104 5.08 5.98 1.36
CA TRP A 104 5.19 7.38 1.72
C TRP A 104 6.43 7.99 1.09
N TYR A 105 6.28 9.19 0.55
CA TYR A 105 7.30 9.82 -0.26
C TYR A 105 7.71 11.18 0.28
N TRP A 106 8.99 11.50 0.10
CA TRP A 106 9.55 12.79 0.39
C TRP A 106 10.52 13.18 -0.72
N PHE A 107 10.15 14.17 -1.51
CA PHE A 107 10.95 14.67 -2.61
C PHE A 107 11.01 16.19 -2.58
N ASP A 108 12.18 16.78 -2.92
CA ASP A 108 12.33 18.21 -3.02
C ASP A 108 11.90 18.92 -1.72
N ASN A 109 12.41 18.42 -0.57
CA ASN A 109 12.19 18.93 0.79
C ASN A 109 10.72 19.01 1.25
N ARG A 110 9.84 18.22 0.69
CA ARG A 110 8.41 18.17 1.07
C ARG A 110 7.79 16.81 0.79
N PRO A 111 6.68 16.47 1.46
CA PRO A 111 5.96 15.23 1.23
C PRO A 111 5.35 15.19 -0.17
N PHE A 112 5.11 13.98 -0.66
CA PHE A 112 4.49 13.72 -1.94
C PHE A 112 3.48 12.59 -1.82
N LEU A 113 2.33 12.66 -2.51
CA LEU A 113 1.24 11.69 -2.52
C LEU A 113 0.66 11.37 -1.12
N GLU A 114 0.58 12.36 -0.22
CA GLU A 114 0.00 12.14 1.11
C GLU A 114 -1.54 12.17 1.12
N ASN A 115 -2.21 12.57 0.04
CA ASN A 115 -3.67 12.82 0.04
C ASN A 115 -4.47 11.55 0.32
N CYS A 116 -4.07 10.39 -0.22
CA CYS A 116 -4.69 9.11 0.08
C CYS A 116 -4.72 8.83 1.58
N LEU A 117 -3.59 9.01 2.26
CA LEU A 117 -3.48 8.81 3.71
C LEU A 117 -4.22 9.92 4.49
N ASN A 118 -3.91 11.19 4.21
CA ASN A 118 -4.34 12.30 5.05
C ASN A 118 -5.80 12.70 4.84
N ASP A 119 -6.28 12.64 3.61
CA ASP A 119 -7.63 13.10 3.24
C ASP A 119 -8.60 11.93 3.09
N GLY A 120 -8.12 10.78 2.60
CA GLY A 120 -8.90 9.56 2.49
C GLY A 120 -8.92 8.78 3.80
N PHE A 121 -7.85 8.02 4.08
CA PHE A 121 -7.80 7.04 5.16
C PHE A 121 -8.00 7.63 6.56
N LEU A 122 -7.24 8.67 6.92
CA LEU A 122 -7.33 9.26 8.27
C LEU A 122 -8.65 9.96 8.55
N LYS A 123 -9.46 10.24 7.51
CA LYS A 123 -10.80 10.81 7.65
C LYS A 123 -11.93 9.81 7.44
N ALA A 124 -11.64 8.56 7.09
CA ALA A 124 -12.63 7.52 6.98
C ALA A 124 -13.24 7.22 8.36
N ASP A 125 -14.56 7.08 8.43
CA ASP A 125 -15.30 6.91 9.69
C ASP A 125 -15.10 5.53 10.34
N ASN A 126 -14.61 4.54 9.57
CA ASN A 126 -14.28 3.20 10.02
C ASN A 126 -12.78 2.92 10.13
N ARG A 127 -11.92 3.96 10.11
CA ARG A 127 -10.46 3.82 10.14
C ARG A 127 -9.91 3.07 11.37
N ASP A 128 -10.67 3.04 12.46
CA ASP A 128 -10.33 2.32 13.68
C ASP A 128 -10.29 0.80 13.51
N LYS A 129 -10.93 0.26 12.46
CA LYS A 129 -10.88 -1.16 12.10
C LYS A 129 -9.58 -1.56 11.42
N MET A 130 -8.77 -0.60 10.94
CA MET A 130 -7.57 -0.82 10.17
C MET A 130 -6.38 -0.12 10.81
N LYS A 131 -5.32 -0.87 11.13
CA LYS A 131 -4.04 -0.29 11.51
C LYS A 131 -3.28 0.17 10.28
N PHE A 132 -2.32 1.08 10.46
CA PHE A 132 -1.44 1.49 9.37
C PHE A 132 -0.03 1.82 9.86
N TYR A 133 0.94 1.74 8.98
CA TYR A 133 2.26 2.32 9.17
C TYR A 133 2.84 2.81 7.84
N LEU A 134 3.88 3.62 7.93
CA LEU A 134 4.52 4.20 6.77
C LEU A 134 5.72 3.36 6.35
N MET A 135 5.85 3.14 5.05
CA MET A 135 7.08 2.78 4.40
C MET A 135 7.60 3.99 3.61
N TRP A 136 8.71 4.56 4.07
CA TRP A 136 9.36 5.60 3.28
C TRP A 136 9.99 4.99 2.03
N ALA A 137 9.33 5.20 0.89
CA ALA A 137 9.78 4.77 -0.43
C ALA A 137 10.82 5.78 -0.94
N ASN A 138 12.01 5.73 -0.35
CA ASN A 138 13.11 6.66 -0.53
C ASN A 138 13.99 6.34 -1.77
N HIS A 139 13.38 5.84 -2.84
CA HIS A 139 14.01 5.70 -4.15
C HIS A 139 13.83 6.98 -5.00
N ASP A 140 14.60 7.09 -6.08
CA ASP A 140 14.45 8.21 -7.01
C ASP A 140 13.10 8.12 -7.75
N ALA A 141 12.45 9.27 -7.94
CA ALA A 141 11.33 9.40 -8.86
C ALA A 141 11.88 9.74 -10.26
N ASN A 142 11.50 8.95 -11.25
CA ASN A 142 12.00 9.10 -12.60
C ASN A 142 10.87 9.22 -13.63
N ASN A 143 11.24 9.45 -14.88
CA ASN A 143 10.31 9.65 -15.99
C ASN A 143 9.43 8.44 -16.32
N TYR A 144 9.72 7.24 -15.79
CA TYR A 144 8.88 6.05 -16.03
C TYR A 144 7.46 6.17 -15.44
N TRP A 145 7.26 7.06 -14.49
CA TRP A 145 5.93 7.33 -13.95
C TRP A 145 5.05 8.13 -14.91
N ASN A 146 5.65 8.78 -15.91
CA ASN A 146 4.91 9.49 -16.96
C ASN A 146 4.91 8.66 -18.24
N ILE A 147 3.73 8.20 -18.67
CA ILE A 147 3.56 7.35 -19.83
C ILE A 147 4.08 8.00 -21.13
N ASP A 148 3.96 9.31 -21.24
CA ASP A 148 4.38 10.05 -22.44
C ASP A 148 5.90 10.25 -22.52
N LEU A 149 6.60 10.05 -21.40
CA LEU A 149 8.06 10.21 -21.29
C LEU A 149 8.81 8.88 -21.18
N SER A 150 8.09 7.79 -20.88
CA SER A 150 8.71 6.51 -20.55
C SER A 150 9.44 5.85 -21.73
N ASP A 151 9.02 6.12 -22.95
CA ASP A 151 9.55 5.45 -24.16
C ASP A 151 10.75 6.18 -24.76
N ASP A 152 10.96 7.48 -24.46
CA ASP A 152 11.86 8.31 -25.25
C ASP A 152 13.27 8.48 -24.67
N PHE A 153 13.52 8.36 -23.36
CA PHE A 153 14.75 8.93 -22.78
C PHE A 153 15.48 8.11 -21.71
N GLY A 154 15.18 6.85 -21.55
CA GLY A 154 15.85 6.07 -20.52
C GLY A 154 15.49 6.55 -19.09
N ASN A 155 16.29 6.13 -18.11
CA ASN A 155 16.02 6.39 -16.70
C ASN A 155 16.46 7.80 -16.28
N THR A 156 15.65 8.82 -16.58
CA THR A 156 15.91 10.20 -16.16
C THR A 156 15.29 10.44 -14.78
N VAL A 157 16.13 10.79 -13.81
CA VAL A 157 15.70 11.15 -12.46
C VAL A 157 15.03 12.53 -12.47
N ILE A 158 13.80 12.58 -12.01
CA ILE A 158 13.04 13.83 -11.82
C ILE A 158 13.28 14.37 -10.41
N TRP A 159 13.20 13.53 -9.39
CA TRP A 159 13.51 13.84 -8.00
C TRP A 159 14.36 12.75 -7.36
N ASN A 160 15.39 13.17 -6.64
CA ASN A 160 16.22 12.25 -5.87
C ASN A 160 15.51 11.77 -4.61
N GLY A 161 15.62 10.48 -4.32
CA GLY A 161 15.12 9.88 -3.08
C GLY A 161 16.12 9.96 -1.92
N ALA A 162 17.42 10.13 -2.21
CA ALA A 162 18.44 10.37 -1.20
C ALA A 162 18.29 11.77 -0.61
N VAL A 163 18.47 11.89 0.71
CA VAL A 163 18.32 13.14 1.45
C VAL A 163 19.51 13.38 2.36
N SER A 164 19.83 14.65 2.65
CA SER A 164 20.84 14.99 3.65
C SER A 164 20.37 14.64 5.06
N ARG A 165 21.31 14.66 6.02
CA ARG A 165 20.99 14.45 7.45
C ARG A 165 19.95 15.43 7.97
N GLU A 166 20.05 16.70 7.63
CA GLU A 166 19.10 17.73 8.07
C GLU A 166 17.70 17.47 7.55
N VAL A 167 17.60 17.02 6.30
CA VAL A 167 16.31 16.64 5.69
C VAL A 167 15.78 15.36 6.33
N PHE A 168 16.63 14.38 6.60
CA PHE A 168 16.25 13.17 7.33
C PHE A 168 15.66 13.49 8.71
N GLU A 169 16.30 14.36 9.48
CA GLU A 169 15.80 14.80 10.78
C GLU A 169 14.44 15.50 10.66
N THR A 170 14.26 16.32 9.63
CA THR A 170 12.96 16.96 9.30
C THR A 170 11.88 15.91 8.99
N VAL A 171 12.20 14.88 8.21
CA VAL A 171 11.30 13.77 7.89
C VAL A 171 10.90 13.01 9.14
N VAL A 172 11.87 12.63 9.97
CA VAL A 172 11.63 11.91 11.23
C VAL A 172 10.75 12.72 12.18
N ASP A 173 11.06 13.99 12.37
CA ASP A 173 10.26 14.90 13.19
C ASP A 173 8.80 15.01 12.72
N ARG A 174 8.61 15.13 11.41
CA ARG A 174 7.27 15.17 10.81
C ARG A 174 6.51 13.87 11.05
N VAL A 175 7.12 12.73 10.81
CA VAL A 175 6.49 11.42 10.96
C VAL A 175 6.09 11.19 12.42
N ILE A 176 6.98 11.49 13.37
CA ILE A 176 6.70 11.38 14.80
C ILE A 176 5.51 12.27 15.19
N LYS A 177 5.52 13.53 14.80
CA LYS A 177 4.52 14.52 15.22
C LYS A 177 3.15 14.27 14.57
N LYS A 178 3.16 13.83 13.31
CA LYS A 178 1.92 13.73 12.53
C LYS A 178 1.26 12.36 12.59
N TYR A 179 2.03 11.28 12.62
CA TYR A 179 1.47 9.95 12.42
C TYR A 179 1.61 9.01 13.63
N PHE A 180 2.74 9.03 14.35
CA PHE A 180 2.96 8.09 15.45
C PHE A 180 1.98 8.25 16.63
N SER A 181 1.36 9.43 16.74
CA SER A 181 0.32 9.72 17.73
C SER A 181 -1.08 9.22 17.32
N GLU A 182 -1.29 8.81 16.05
CA GLU A 182 -2.58 8.31 15.61
C GLU A 182 -2.94 7.02 16.36
N PRO A 183 -4.18 6.89 16.86
CA PRO A 183 -4.60 5.76 17.71
C PRO A 183 -4.44 4.41 17.02
N ASN A 184 -4.63 4.36 15.69
CA ASN A 184 -4.53 3.17 14.87
C ASN A 184 -3.17 3.02 14.16
N TYR A 185 -2.15 3.81 14.54
CA TYR A 185 -0.81 3.59 14.04
C TYR A 185 -0.26 2.24 14.52
N TYR A 186 0.30 1.45 13.61
CA TYR A 186 0.77 0.10 13.92
C TYR A 186 2.01 0.14 14.82
N LYS A 187 1.97 -0.66 15.90
CA LYS A 187 3.03 -0.74 16.90
C LYS A 187 3.35 -2.20 17.21
N ILE A 188 4.64 -2.49 17.41
CA ILE A 188 5.12 -3.76 17.94
C ILE A 188 5.73 -3.47 19.31
N ASP A 189 5.24 -4.15 20.34
CA ASP A 189 5.68 -3.96 21.74
C ASP A 189 5.62 -2.49 22.19
N GLY A 190 4.58 -1.76 21.73
CA GLY A 190 4.39 -0.36 22.02
C GLY A 190 5.20 0.62 21.18
N CYS A 191 6.12 0.12 20.35
CA CYS A 191 6.97 0.94 19.48
C CYS A 191 6.33 1.12 18.10
N PRO A 192 6.17 2.36 17.59
CA PRO A 192 5.70 2.61 16.24
C PRO A 192 6.61 1.97 15.19
N VAL A 193 6.01 1.32 14.20
CA VAL A 193 6.75 0.73 13.08
C VAL A 193 6.94 1.78 11.99
N PHE A 194 8.19 1.93 11.53
CA PHE A 194 8.52 2.76 10.38
C PHE A 194 9.48 1.98 9.48
N MET A 195 9.14 1.88 8.20
CA MET A 195 9.91 1.09 7.24
C MET A 195 10.68 2.01 6.29
N ILE A 196 11.91 1.66 5.99
CA ILE A 196 12.76 2.28 4.96
C ILE A 196 12.85 1.30 3.79
N TYR A 197 12.52 1.76 2.59
CA TYR A 197 12.53 0.93 1.39
C TYR A 197 13.96 0.64 0.90
N ASP A 198 14.78 1.68 0.75
CA ASP A 198 16.16 1.55 0.27
C ASP A 198 17.16 2.12 1.28
N VAL A 199 17.76 1.22 2.05
CA VAL A 199 18.75 1.57 3.07
C VAL A 199 20.02 2.13 2.43
N ASN A 200 20.44 1.63 1.24
CA ASN A 200 21.65 2.12 0.58
C ASN A 200 21.44 3.56 0.09
N ASN A 201 20.25 3.86 -0.43
CA ASN A 201 19.93 5.22 -0.85
C ASN A 201 19.90 6.20 0.34
N LEU A 202 19.37 5.75 1.47
CA LEU A 202 19.41 6.52 2.72
C LEU A 202 20.85 6.81 3.15
N LEU A 203 21.70 5.78 3.23
CA LEU A 203 23.09 5.90 3.69
C LEU A 203 23.96 6.76 2.77
N ARG A 204 23.65 6.85 1.48
CA ARG A 204 24.35 7.76 0.54
C ARG A 204 24.10 9.23 0.83
N GLY A 205 22.97 9.56 1.43
CA GLY A 205 22.59 10.94 1.72
C GLY A 205 23.00 11.44 3.10
N LEU A 206 23.22 10.52 4.07
CA LEU A 206 23.56 10.83 5.46
C LEU A 206 25.06 11.02 5.67
#